data_ec360f3f025f6f02fbaa1898e3b1ac78
#
_entry.id   ec360f3f025f6f02fbaa1898e3b1ac78
#
_cell.length_a   1.000
_cell.length_b   1.000
_cell.length_c   1.000
_cell.angle_alpha   90.00
_cell.angle_beta   90.00
_cell.angle_gamma   90.00
#
_symmetry.space_group_name_H-M   'P 1'
#
loop_
_entity.id
_entity.type
_entity.pdbx_description
1 polymer ?
#
loop_
_entity_poly.entity_id
_entity_poly.type
_entity_poly.pdbx_seq_one_letter_code
_entity_poly.pdbx_strand_id
1 'polypeptide(L)'
;MSPLDVPEDGDYIIGRVIEVKDFGATLDLLEFPDQKAFVHISEVASGWVKYIRDFIREGQMVVAKVTKVKKGSKIIDASVRQVSGHRKKEKIREWKNEQRASKLLELVAKNTKLNYDDLRKEVRDDLVNNYESLYRAFEESVINSEGFKKAWKGKWVSEFIKVGIENVTPPFVTIGGMLSLTSDKEDGVEGIKASLMGPQAIHDDSKLTITSDGCLLYTSPSPRDLYQ
;
A
#
# COMPACT_ATOMS: atom_id res chain seq x y z
N MET A 1 10.92 5.37 9.31
CA MET A 1 11.56 6.71 9.33
C MET A 1 11.77 7.12 10.76
N SER A 2 13.02 7.33 11.15
CA SER A 2 13.37 7.79 12.49
C SER A 2 12.77 9.19 12.72
N PRO A 3 12.28 9.52 13.92
CA PRO A 3 11.70 10.84 14.21
C PRO A 3 12.75 11.97 14.25
N LEU A 4 13.97 11.70 13.84
CA LEU A 4 15.11 12.64 13.85
C LEU A 4 15.64 12.97 12.44
N ASP A 5 15.13 12.35 11.41
CA ASP A 5 15.63 12.61 10.06
C ASP A 5 14.93 13.83 9.47
N VAL A 6 15.76 14.84 9.19
CA VAL A 6 15.36 15.99 8.37
C VAL A 6 15.16 15.47 6.95
N PRO A 7 14.07 15.80 6.26
CA PRO A 7 13.89 15.35 4.88
C PRO A 7 15.02 15.88 4.00
N GLU A 8 15.44 15.06 3.04
CA GLU A 8 16.50 15.39 2.10
C GLU A 8 15.93 16.03 0.83
N ASP A 9 16.84 16.69 0.06
CA ASP A 9 16.48 17.24 -1.24
C ASP A 9 15.99 16.12 -2.18
N GLY A 10 14.78 16.28 -2.70
CA GLY A 10 14.15 15.29 -3.58
C GLY A 10 13.12 14.39 -2.92
N ASP A 11 13.02 14.37 -1.60
CA ASP A 11 12.05 13.56 -0.86
C ASP A 11 10.61 14.00 -1.08
N TYR A 12 9.70 13.03 -1.02
CA TYR A 12 8.26 13.31 -1.03
C TYR A 12 7.74 13.37 0.41
N ILE A 13 7.15 14.52 0.73
CA ILE A 13 6.63 14.84 2.07
C ILE A 13 5.12 15.05 2.04
N ILE A 14 4.46 14.76 3.14
CA ILE A 14 3.04 15.10 3.34
C ILE A 14 2.94 16.22 4.36
N GLY A 15 2.24 17.28 3.98
CA GLY A 15 1.97 18.40 4.84
C GLY A 15 0.50 18.79 4.85
N ARG A 16 0.09 19.40 5.95
CA ARG A 16 -1.19 20.09 6.07
C ARG A 16 -0.98 21.56 5.84
N VAL A 17 -1.78 22.15 4.97
CA VAL A 17 -1.75 23.59 4.70
C VAL A 17 -2.20 24.36 5.94
N ILE A 18 -1.32 25.19 6.49
CA ILE A 18 -1.63 26.06 7.63
C ILE A 18 -2.14 27.42 7.14
N GLU A 19 -1.44 27.99 6.17
CA GLU A 19 -1.66 29.35 5.70
C GLU A 19 -1.44 29.45 4.19
N VAL A 20 -2.33 30.19 3.53
CA VAL A 20 -2.21 30.50 2.08
C VAL A 20 -2.11 31.99 1.89
N LYS A 21 -0.96 32.45 1.35
CA LYS A 21 -0.66 33.84 0.97
C LYS A 21 -0.64 33.98 -0.54
N ASP A 22 -0.66 35.20 -1.03
CA ASP A 22 -0.65 35.48 -2.48
C ASP A 22 0.62 34.98 -3.21
N PHE A 23 1.74 34.87 -2.50
CA PHE A 23 3.02 34.43 -3.05
C PHE A 23 3.38 32.97 -2.73
N GLY A 24 2.62 32.26 -1.88
CA GLY A 24 2.92 30.89 -1.51
C GLY A 24 2.03 30.34 -0.40
N ALA A 25 2.20 29.06 -0.12
CA ALA A 25 1.51 28.34 0.95
C ALA A 25 2.50 27.75 1.95
N THR A 26 2.15 27.77 3.22
CA THR A 26 2.92 27.16 4.30
C THR A 26 2.28 25.83 4.70
N LEU A 27 3.07 24.77 4.70
CA LEU A 27 2.65 23.43 5.08
C LEU A 27 3.27 23.05 6.43
N ASP A 28 2.48 22.43 7.29
CA ASP A 28 2.96 21.72 8.49
C ASP A 28 3.22 20.26 8.14
N LEU A 29 4.44 19.78 8.38
CA LEU A 29 4.83 18.44 7.97
C LEU A 29 4.29 17.40 8.96
N LEU A 30 3.48 16.46 8.46
CA LEU A 30 2.86 15.44 9.30
C LEU A 30 3.83 14.30 9.68
N GLU A 31 4.90 14.13 8.91
CA GLU A 31 5.93 13.11 9.13
C GLU A 31 7.10 13.62 9.98
N PHE A 32 7.32 14.94 10.00
CA PHE A 32 8.44 15.59 10.68
C PHE A 32 7.92 16.65 11.65
N PRO A 33 7.75 16.30 12.93
CA PRO A 33 7.30 17.25 13.94
C PRO A 33 8.22 18.49 13.99
N ASP A 34 7.64 19.66 14.18
CA ASP A 34 8.33 20.96 14.29
C ASP A 34 8.97 21.50 12.99
N GLN A 35 8.75 20.84 11.86
CA GLN A 35 9.21 21.33 10.55
C GLN A 35 8.05 21.82 9.69
N LYS A 36 8.31 22.88 8.93
CA LYS A 36 7.37 23.47 8.00
C LYS A 36 7.95 23.49 6.60
N ALA A 37 7.10 23.30 5.59
CA ALA A 37 7.49 23.50 4.21
C ALA A 37 6.81 24.74 3.63
N PHE A 38 7.54 25.44 2.78
CA PHE A 38 7.01 26.57 2.02
C PHE A 38 6.93 26.19 0.54
N VAL A 39 5.77 26.43 -0.06
CA VAL A 39 5.51 26.20 -1.48
C VAL A 39 5.26 27.54 -2.13
N HIS A 40 6.18 27.98 -3.00
CA HIS A 40 6.03 29.21 -3.76
C HIS A 40 4.91 29.08 -4.80
N ILE A 41 4.25 30.17 -5.19
CA ILE A 41 3.16 30.19 -6.18
C ILE A 41 3.53 29.49 -7.49
N SER A 42 4.76 29.67 -7.97
CA SER A 42 5.28 29.03 -9.19
C SER A 42 5.43 27.51 -9.08
N GLU A 43 5.46 26.98 -7.86
CA GLU A 43 5.63 25.56 -7.55
C GLU A 43 4.33 24.86 -7.14
N VAL A 44 3.19 25.55 -7.23
CA VAL A 44 1.87 25.01 -6.91
C VAL A 44 1.31 24.18 -8.06
N ALA A 45 1.34 24.70 -9.28
CA ALA A 45 0.82 24.04 -10.46
C ALA A 45 1.66 24.32 -11.71
N SER A 46 1.50 23.47 -12.75
CA SER A 46 2.09 23.69 -14.07
C SER A 46 1.21 24.67 -14.83
N GLY A 47 1.70 25.90 -15.03
CA GLY A 47 0.99 26.96 -15.73
C GLY A 47 0.88 28.24 -14.91
N TRP A 48 0.16 29.23 -15.46
CA TRP A 48 -0.02 30.49 -14.78
C TRP A 48 -1.08 30.38 -13.68
N VAL A 49 -0.67 30.57 -12.43
CA VAL A 49 -1.54 30.56 -11.25
C VAL A 49 -1.88 32.00 -10.88
N LYS A 50 -3.14 32.38 -11.07
CA LYS A 50 -3.61 33.73 -10.68
C LYS A 50 -3.90 33.78 -9.17
N TYR A 51 -4.58 32.73 -8.65
CA TYR A 51 -4.92 32.64 -7.23
C TYR A 51 -4.52 31.26 -6.72
N ILE A 52 -3.69 31.22 -5.68
CA ILE A 52 -3.23 29.96 -5.05
C ILE A 52 -4.41 29.18 -4.45
N ARG A 53 -5.41 29.88 -3.91
CA ARG A 53 -6.58 29.31 -3.26
C ARG A 53 -7.45 28.44 -4.16
N ASP A 54 -7.32 28.57 -5.50
CA ASP A 54 -8.00 27.70 -6.47
C ASP A 54 -7.39 26.30 -6.50
N PHE A 55 -6.12 26.15 -6.15
CA PHE A 55 -5.36 24.90 -6.19
C PHE A 55 -5.12 24.30 -4.80
N ILE A 56 -4.89 25.14 -3.81
CA ILE A 56 -4.53 24.74 -2.44
C ILE A 56 -5.37 25.53 -1.46
N ARG A 57 -6.01 24.82 -0.52
CA ARG A 57 -6.86 25.43 0.53
C ARG A 57 -6.28 25.14 1.91
N GLU A 58 -6.53 26.04 2.85
CA GLU A 58 -6.17 25.85 4.26
C GLU A 58 -6.81 24.60 4.84
N GLY A 59 -6.08 23.86 5.65
CA GLY A 59 -6.51 22.57 6.22
C GLY A 59 -6.36 21.37 5.29
N GLN A 60 -6.10 21.57 3.99
CA GLN A 60 -5.95 20.49 3.02
C GLN A 60 -4.64 19.75 3.24
N MET A 61 -4.66 18.41 3.08
CA MET A 61 -3.44 17.61 2.99
C MET A 61 -2.89 17.64 1.57
N VAL A 62 -1.61 17.97 1.45
CA VAL A 62 -0.91 18.09 0.18
C VAL A 62 0.40 17.30 0.23
N VAL A 63 0.70 16.62 -0.87
CA VAL A 63 2.00 15.98 -1.09
C VAL A 63 2.86 16.93 -1.88
N ALA A 64 4.06 17.17 -1.39
CA ALA A 64 5.05 18.03 -2.04
C ALA A 64 6.40 17.32 -2.14
N LYS A 65 7.20 17.69 -3.10
CA LYS A 65 8.59 17.24 -3.24
C LYS A 65 9.51 18.31 -2.67
N VAL A 66 10.43 17.91 -1.82
CA VAL A 66 11.46 18.80 -1.27
C VAL A 66 12.37 19.29 -2.40
N THR A 67 12.49 20.58 -2.55
CA THR A 67 13.36 21.19 -3.57
C THR A 67 14.68 21.65 -2.98
N LYS A 68 14.65 22.17 -1.75
CA LYS A 68 15.85 22.64 -1.06
C LYS A 68 15.66 22.62 0.44
N VAL A 69 16.63 22.03 1.13
CA VAL A 69 16.74 22.07 2.59
C VAL A 69 17.83 23.07 2.99
N LYS A 70 17.48 24.10 3.76
CA LYS A 70 18.44 25.03 4.32
C LYS A 70 18.89 24.52 5.68
N LYS A 71 20.18 24.19 5.83
CA LYS A 71 20.75 23.78 7.10
C LYS A 71 20.49 24.84 8.18
N GLY A 72 19.87 24.41 9.28
CA GLY A 72 19.53 25.29 10.41
C GLY A 72 18.20 26.06 10.27
N SER A 73 17.48 25.93 9.16
CA SER A 73 16.15 26.49 9.01
C SER A 73 15.09 25.44 9.32
N LYS A 74 14.04 25.84 10.04
CA LYS A 74 12.84 25.01 10.26
C LYS A 74 11.89 25.03 9.06
N ILE A 75 12.21 25.77 8.00
CA ILE A 75 11.39 25.93 6.81
C ILE A 75 12.14 25.34 5.62
N ILE A 76 11.48 24.44 4.92
CA ILE A 76 11.98 23.71 3.77
C ILE A 76 11.25 24.21 2.52
N ASP A 77 11.97 24.42 1.44
CA ASP A 77 11.35 24.77 0.17
C ASP A 77 10.83 23.50 -0.53
N ALA A 78 9.56 23.50 -0.93
CA ALA A 78 8.92 22.34 -1.55
C ALA A 78 8.07 22.69 -2.77
N SER A 79 7.86 21.71 -3.65
CA SER A 79 7.10 21.85 -4.89
C SER A 79 5.98 20.83 -4.96
N VAL A 80 4.76 21.28 -5.20
CA VAL A 80 3.59 20.43 -5.48
C VAL A 80 3.54 20.08 -6.96
N ARG A 81 3.98 20.99 -7.83
CA ARG A 81 4.02 20.85 -9.28
C ARG A 81 4.85 19.66 -9.74
N GLN A 82 5.94 19.36 -9.05
CA GLN A 82 6.87 18.27 -9.39
C GLN A 82 6.36 16.88 -8.96
N VAL A 83 5.20 16.80 -8.31
CA VAL A 83 4.61 15.54 -7.84
C VAL A 83 3.61 15.02 -8.86
N SER A 84 3.89 13.84 -9.43
CA SER A 84 2.94 13.18 -10.33
C SER A 84 1.71 12.68 -9.57
N GLY A 85 0.56 12.57 -10.26
CA GLY A 85 -0.68 12.09 -9.66
C GLY A 85 -0.55 10.67 -9.07
N HIS A 86 0.27 9.82 -9.68
CA HIS A 86 0.56 8.48 -9.18
C HIS A 86 1.32 8.54 -7.84
N ARG A 87 2.43 9.28 -7.79
CA ARG A 87 3.24 9.45 -6.59
C ARG A 87 2.46 10.10 -5.44
N LYS A 88 1.57 11.04 -5.76
CA LYS A 88 0.67 11.64 -4.76
C LYS A 88 -0.22 10.59 -4.10
N LYS A 89 -0.85 9.70 -4.89
CA LYS A 89 -1.71 8.64 -4.36
C LYS A 89 -0.92 7.62 -3.55
N GLU A 90 0.25 7.23 -4.05
CA GLU A 90 1.16 6.29 -3.40
C GLU A 90 1.61 6.81 -2.02
N LYS A 91 2.14 8.04 -1.97
CA LYS A 91 2.61 8.65 -0.71
C LYS A 91 1.48 8.82 0.33
N ILE A 92 0.27 9.18 -0.11
CA ILE A 92 -0.90 9.26 0.78
C ILE A 92 -1.25 7.87 1.34
N ARG A 93 -1.15 6.82 0.51
CA ARG A 93 -1.42 5.44 0.94
C ARG A 93 -0.38 4.96 1.95
N GLU A 94 0.91 5.19 1.67
CA GLU A 94 2.01 4.88 2.58
C GLU A 94 1.82 5.54 3.95
N TRP A 95 1.54 6.84 3.96
CA TRP A 95 1.30 7.57 5.19
C TRP A 95 0.09 7.03 5.99
N LYS A 96 -1.02 6.73 5.30
CA LYS A 96 -2.20 6.14 5.95
C LYS A 96 -1.90 4.76 6.54
N ASN A 97 -1.13 3.94 5.83
CA ASN A 97 -0.71 2.63 6.29
C ASN A 97 0.19 2.74 7.53
N GLU A 98 1.12 3.69 7.54
CA GLU A 98 1.99 3.93 8.70
C GLU A 98 1.20 4.43 9.92
N GLN A 99 0.18 5.28 9.71
CA GLN A 99 -0.74 5.69 10.78
C GLN A 99 -1.55 4.51 11.33
N ARG A 100 -1.99 3.60 10.47
CA ARG A 100 -2.65 2.35 10.89
C ARG A 100 -1.70 1.48 11.70
N ALA A 101 -0.50 1.25 11.19
CA ALA A 101 0.51 0.43 11.86
C ALA A 101 0.87 0.97 13.25
N SER A 102 0.98 2.29 13.40
CA SER A 102 1.21 2.92 14.70
C SER A 102 0.08 2.62 15.69
N LYS A 103 -1.19 2.68 15.24
CA LYS A 103 -2.34 2.31 16.08
C LYS A 103 -2.38 0.82 16.42
N LEU A 104 -2.00 -0.05 15.50
CA LEU A 104 -1.90 -1.49 15.75
C LEU A 104 -0.79 -1.78 16.79
N LEU A 105 0.32 -1.07 16.72
CA LEU A 105 1.39 -1.18 17.71
C LEU A 105 0.91 -0.74 19.11
N GLU A 106 0.05 0.30 19.21
CA GLU A 106 -0.59 0.66 20.47
C GLU A 106 -1.48 -0.47 21.02
N LEU A 107 -2.21 -1.18 20.15
CA LEU A 107 -3.02 -2.33 20.57
C LEU A 107 -2.13 -3.47 21.09
N VAL A 108 -1.01 -3.75 20.40
CA VAL A 108 -0.02 -4.73 20.88
C VAL A 108 0.53 -4.33 22.24
N ALA A 109 0.87 -3.06 22.45
CA ALA A 109 1.37 -2.56 23.74
C ALA A 109 0.33 -2.75 24.88
N LYS A 110 -0.95 -2.43 24.60
CA LYS A 110 -2.06 -2.61 25.55
C LYS A 110 -2.26 -4.09 25.91
N ASN A 111 -2.25 -4.98 24.93
CA ASN A 111 -2.44 -6.41 25.13
C ASN A 111 -1.29 -7.05 25.90
N THR A 112 -0.06 -6.61 25.64
CA THR A 112 1.14 -7.12 26.31
C THR A 112 1.41 -6.45 27.66
N LYS A 113 0.66 -5.40 28.01
CA LYS A 113 0.87 -4.56 29.21
C LYS A 113 2.28 -3.93 29.26
N LEU A 114 2.87 -3.70 28.10
CA LEU A 114 4.14 -2.99 27.95
C LEU A 114 3.88 -1.49 27.74
N ASN A 115 4.83 -0.66 28.17
CA ASN A 115 4.76 0.76 27.87
C ASN A 115 4.91 0.98 26.35
N TYR A 116 4.01 1.76 25.77
CA TYR A 116 4.03 2.06 24.35
C TYR A 116 5.35 2.71 23.89
N ASP A 117 5.89 3.63 24.70
CA ASP A 117 7.11 4.35 24.36
C ASP A 117 8.34 3.44 24.34
N ASP A 118 8.40 2.45 25.22
CA ASP A 118 9.48 1.47 25.27
C ASP A 118 9.38 0.52 24.07
N LEU A 119 8.18 0.03 23.79
CA LEU A 119 7.92 -0.83 22.64
C LEU A 119 8.15 -0.10 21.31
N ARG A 120 7.83 1.19 21.25
CA ARG A 120 8.07 2.03 20.10
C ARG A 120 9.56 2.21 19.82
N LYS A 121 10.38 2.43 20.83
CA LYS A 121 11.85 2.63 20.68
C LYS A 121 12.56 1.32 20.33
N GLU A 122 12.21 0.24 21.03
CA GLU A 122 12.93 -1.03 20.93
C GLU A 122 12.51 -1.85 19.70
N VAL A 123 11.24 -1.79 19.35
CA VAL A 123 10.65 -2.63 18.30
C VAL A 123 10.51 -1.88 16.99
N ARG A 124 10.10 -0.61 17.01
CA ARG A 124 9.82 0.14 15.79
C ARG A 124 11.10 0.37 14.98
N ASP A 125 12.17 0.79 15.61
CA ASP A 125 13.39 1.12 14.88
C ASP A 125 14.03 -0.13 14.27
N ASP A 126 14.01 -1.24 14.99
CA ASP A 126 14.50 -2.53 14.48
C ASP A 126 13.61 -3.08 13.36
N LEU A 127 12.28 -2.99 13.49
CA LEU A 127 11.36 -3.42 12.44
C LEU A 127 11.44 -2.54 11.19
N VAL A 128 11.53 -1.22 11.36
CA VAL A 128 11.65 -0.29 10.24
C VAL A 128 12.95 -0.51 9.47
N ASN A 129 14.05 -0.75 10.17
CA ASN A 129 15.35 -1.04 9.55
C ASN A 129 15.33 -2.34 8.71
N ASN A 130 14.58 -3.35 9.14
CA ASN A 130 14.50 -4.65 8.44
C ASN A 130 13.41 -4.69 7.36
N TYR A 131 12.30 -3.97 7.52
CA TYR A 131 11.12 -4.06 6.65
C TYR A 131 10.74 -2.74 5.98
N GLU A 132 11.58 -1.70 6.03
CA GLU A 132 11.37 -0.37 5.45
C GLU A 132 10.21 0.43 6.10
N SER A 133 9.14 -0.22 6.56
CA SER A 133 8.02 0.41 7.25
C SER A 133 7.40 -0.54 8.28
N LEU A 134 6.78 0.06 9.31
CA LEU A 134 6.09 -0.70 10.34
C LEU A 134 4.89 -1.48 9.75
N TYR A 135 4.21 -0.92 8.76
CA TYR A 135 3.08 -1.59 8.11
C TYR A 135 3.53 -2.85 7.35
N ARG A 136 4.65 -2.78 6.62
CA ARG A 136 5.25 -3.96 5.95
C ARG A 136 5.68 -5.03 6.94
N ALA A 137 6.16 -4.65 8.13
CA ALA A 137 6.45 -5.63 9.18
C ALA A 137 5.21 -6.39 9.63
N PHE A 138 4.05 -5.71 9.74
CA PHE A 138 2.78 -6.38 10.00
C PHE A 138 2.35 -7.28 8.84
N GLU A 139 2.45 -6.85 7.58
CA GLU A 139 2.15 -7.67 6.41
C GLU A 139 2.99 -8.95 6.40
N GLU A 140 4.31 -8.83 6.58
CA GLU A 140 5.22 -9.97 6.61
C GLU A 140 4.93 -10.91 7.77
N SER A 141 4.58 -10.39 8.95
CA SER A 141 4.21 -11.21 10.10
C SER A 141 2.96 -12.06 9.86
N VAL A 142 2.04 -11.61 9.00
CA VAL A 142 0.84 -12.35 8.61
C VAL A 142 1.16 -13.40 7.54
N ILE A 143 1.98 -13.04 6.54
CA ILE A 143 2.36 -13.93 5.43
C ILE A 143 3.26 -15.06 5.95
N ASN A 144 4.27 -14.73 6.75
CA ASN A 144 5.28 -15.68 7.23
C ASN A 144 5.41 -15.64 8.76
N SER A 145 4.36 -16.07 9.44
CA SER A 145 4.26 -16.03 10.91
C SER A 145 5.34 -16.87 11.61
N GLU A 146 5.73 -18.01 11.03
CA GLU A 146 6.77 -18.88 11.59
C GLU A 146 8.18 -18.28 11.41
N GLY A 147 8.46 -17.73 10.25
CA GLY A 147 9.71 -17.04 9.99
C GLY A 147 9.88 -15.81 10.89
N PHE A 148 8.81 -15.05 11.07
CA PHE A 148 8.80 -13.89 11.95
C PHE A 148 9.05 -14.27 13.41
N LYS A 149 8.45 -15.37 13.93
CA LYS A 149 8.71 -15.90 15.28
C LYS A 149 10.15 -16.37 15.49
N LYS A 150 10.80 -16.87 14.43
CA LYS A 150 12.22 -17.30 14.49
C LYS A 150 13.17 -16.10 14.47
N ALA A 151 12.84 -15.07 13.69
CA ALA A 151 13.66 -13.86 13.55
C ALA A 151 13.59 -12.97 14.83
N TRP A 152 12.41 -12.89 15.44
CA TRP A 152 12.16 -11.98 16.53
C TRP A 152 11.84 -12.74 17.83
N LYS A 153 12.55 -12.39 18.91
CA LYS A 153 12.36 -12.99 20.23
C LYS A 153 11.79 -11.94 21.19
N GLY A 154 10.58 -12.18 21.69
CA GLY A 154 9.95 -11.27 22.66
C GLY A 154 8.52 -11.69 22.99
N LYS A 155 8.04 -11.28 24.14
CA LYS A 155 6.64 -11.54 24.56
C LYS A 155 5.62 -10.83 23.65
N TRP A 156 6.03 -9.77 22.98
CA TRP A 156 5.22 -8.98 22.07
C TRP A 156 4.98 -9.65 20.72
N VAL A 157 5.88 -10.57 20.29
CA VAL A 157 5.84 -11.18 18.94
C VAL A 157 4.54 -11.94 18.70
N SER A 158 4.08 -12.72 19.68
CA SER A 158 2.85 -13.50 19.56
C SER A 158 1.61 -12.62 19.41
N GLU A 159 1.54 -11.53 20.19
CA GLU A 159 0.43 -10.57 20.10
C GLU A 159 0.54 -9.71 18.85
N PHE A 160 1.74 -9.38 18.39
CA PHE A 160 1.98 -8.65 17.14
C PHE A 160 1.41 -9.42 15.94
N ILE A 161 1.71 -10.72 15.84
CA ILE A 161 1.20 -11.58 14.78
C ILE A 161 -0.33 -11.71 14.88
N LYS A 162 -0.87 -11.91 16.08
CA LYS A 162 -2.32 -12.02 16.29
C LYS A 162 -3.05 -10.75 15.88
N VAL A 163 -2.60 -9.59 16.33
CA VAL A 163 -3.15 -8.29 15.92
C VAL A 163 -2.99 -8.07 14.42
N GLY A 164 -1.87 -8.52 13.83
CA GLY A 164 -1.65 -8.50 12.39
C GLY A 164 -2.72 -9.28 11.63
N ILE A 165 -2.93 -10.55 11.97
CA ILE A 165 -3.92 -11.43 11.33
C ILE A 165 -5.34 -10.86 11.43
N GLU A 166 -5.71 -10.26 12.57
CA GLU A 166 -7.04 -9.69 12.79
C GLU A 166 -7.30 -8.39 12.01
N ASN A 167 -6.27 -7.58 11.76
CA ASN A 167 -6.45 -6.20 11.28
C ASN A 167 -5.79 -5.89 9.94
N VAL A 168 -4.84 -6.72 9.48
CA VAL A 168 -4.10 -6.51 8.24
C VAL A 168 -4.48 -7.58 7.24
N THR A 169 -4.98 -7.14 6.09
CA THR A 169 -5.22 -8.04 4.96
C THR A 169 -3.91 -8.10 4.15
N PRO A 170 -3.28 -9.28 4.03
CA PRO A 170 -2.08 -9.41 3.24
C PRO A 170 -2.35 -9.01 1.78
N PRO A 171 -1.39 -8.41 1.09
CA PRO A 171 -1.54 -8.10 -0.32
C PRO A 171 -1.70 -9.40 -1.11
N PHE A 172 -2.74 -9.48 -1.93
CA PHE A 172 -2.94 -10.58 -2.85
C PHE A 172 -2.88 -10.09 -4.29
N VAL A 173 -2.39 -10.95 -5.17
CA VAL A 173 -2.37 -10.70 -6.60
C VAL A 173 -3.37 -11.61 -7.27
N THR A 174 -4.28 -11.01 -8.04
CA THR A 174 -5.20 -11.78 -8.86
C THR A 174 -4.57 -11.97 -10.24
N ILE A 175 -4.33 -13.22 -10.60
CA ILE A 175 -3.83 -13.60 -11.91
C ILE A 175 -5.01 -14.16 -12.69
N GLY A 176 -5.34 -13.54 -13.82
CA GLY A 176 -6.33 -14.05 -14.77
C GLY A 176 -5.64 -14.72 -15.95
N GLY A 177 -6.18 -15.83 -16.39
CA GLY A 177 -5.73 -16.54 -17.58
C GLY A 177 -6.92 -17.15 -18.33
N MET A 178 -6.74 -17.41 -19.62
CA MET A 178 -7.71 -18.10 -20.45
C MET A 178 -7.16 -19.50 -20.76
N LEU A 179 -7.96 -20.53 -20.53
CA LEU A 179 -7.63 -21.90 -20.82
C LEU A 179 -8.60 -22.43 -21.87
N SER A 180 -8.09 -22.91 -22.99
CA SER A 180 -8.88 -23.58 -24.03
C SER A 180 -8.73 -25.08 -23.87
N LEU A 181 -9.85 -25.78 -23.69
CA LEU A 181 -9.90 -27.23 -23.52
C LEU A 181 -10.76 -27.81 -24.65
N THR A 182 -10.23 -28.85 -25.30
CA THR A 182 -10.95 -29.61 -26.34
C THR A 182 -10.93 -31.10 -25.98
N SER A 183 -11.98 -31.83 -26.32
CA SER A 183 -12.04 -33.26 -26.15
C SER A 183 -12.76 -33.88 -27.36
N ASP A 184 -12.17 -34.94 -27.92
CA ASP A 184 -12.73 -35.71 -29.02
C ASP A 184 -13.54 -36.93 -28.57
N LYS A 185 -13.74 -37.08 -27.25
CA LYS A 185 -14.48 -38.21 -26.66
C LYS A 185 -15.96 -37.91 -26.61
N GLU A 186 -16.81 -38.96 -26.70
CA GLU A 186 -18.27 -38.86 -26.60
C GLU A 186 -18.73 -38.24 -25.26
N ASP A 187 -17.98 -38.49 -24.18
CA ASP A 187 -18.17 -37.94 -22.84
C ASP A 187 -17.25 -36.73 -22.52
N GLY A 188 -16.79 -36.06 -23.58
CA GLY A 188 -15.79 -34.99 -23.48
C GLY A 188 -16.17 -33.86 -22.54
N VAL A 189 -17.45 -33.53 -22.40
CA VAL A 189 -17.94 -32.49 -21.49
C VAL A 189 -17.71 -32.88 -20.03
N GLU A 190 -17.97 -34.13 -19.67
CA GLU A 190 -17.74 -34.63 -18.30
C GLU A 190 -16.28 -34.69 -17.97
N GLY A 191 -15.43 -35.12 -18.92
CA GLY A 191 -13.98 -35.12 -18.79
C GLY A 191 -13.39 -33.72 -18.56
N ILE A 192 -13.85 -32.73 -19.34
CA ILE A 192 -13.43 -31.33 -19.18
C ILE A 192 -13.87 -30.78 -17.83
N LYS A 193 -15.12 -31.04 -17.43
CA LYS A 193 -15.67 -30.62 -16.15
C LYS A 193 -14.90 -31.21 -14.96
N ALA A 194 -14.59 -32.51 -15.02
CA ALA A 194 -13.80 -33.18 -14.01
C ALA A 194 -12.38 -32.62 -13.91
N SER A 195 -11.76 -32.32 -15.06
CA SER A 195 -10.43 -31.70 -15.12
C SER A 195 -10.38 -30.28 -14.52
N LEU A 196 -11.46 -29.50 -14.65
CA LEU A 196 -11.58 -28.18 -14.08
C LEU A 196 -11.93 -28.18 -12.59
N MET A 197 -12.66 -29.19 -12.10
CA MET A 197 -13.01 -29.32 -10.70
C MET A 197 -11.87 -29.88 -9.85
N GLY A 198 -10.97 -30.68 -10.42
CA GLY A 198 -9.83 -31.26 -9.73
C GLY A 198 -8.93 -30.21 -9.04
N PRO A 199 -8.48 -29.17 -9.72
CA PRO A 199 -7.64 -28.12 -9.13
C PRO A 199 -8.31 -27.31 -8.03
N GLN A 200 -9.64 -27.13 -8.07
CA GLN A 200 -10.39 -26.43 -7.01
C GLN A 200 -10.33 -27.13 -5.67
N ALA A 201 -10.15 -28.46 -5.68
CA ALA A 201 -10.11 -29.27 -4.45
C ALA A 201 -8.71 -29.33 -3.81
N ILE A 202 -7.64 -28.93 -4.53
CA ILE A 202 -6.26 -29.14 -4.10
C ILE A 202 -5.67 -27.92 -3.39
N HIS A 203 -6.18 -26.72 -3.64
CA HIS A 203 -5.63 -25.47 -3.07
C HIS A 203 -6.59 -24.84 -2.05
N ASP A 204 -6.29 -25.06 -0.78
CA ASP A 204 -7.05 -24.52 0.35
C ASP A 204 -6.74 -23.01 0.59
N ASP A 205 -5.56 -22.53 0.17
CA ASP A 205 -5.09 -21.15 0.39
C ASP A 205 -5.30 -20.19 -0.78
N SER A 206 -5.65 -20.68 -1.97
CA SER A 206 -5.88 -19.84 -3.14
C SER A 206 -7.33 -19.91 -3.61
N LYS A 207 -7.99 -18.76 -3.67
CA LYS A 207 -9.35 -18.65 -4.21
C LYS A 207 -9.32 -18.77 -5.75
N LEU A 208 -9.46 -20.00 -6.25
CA LEU A 208 -9.58 -20.27 -7.68
C LEU A 208 -11.04 -20.09 -8.12
N THR A 209 -11.31 -19.17 -9.02
CA THR A 209 -12.61 -18.99 -9.63
C THR A 209 -12.51 -19.33 -11.11
N ILE A 210 -13.22 -20.33 -11.54
CA ILE A 210 -13.29 -20.76 -12.95
C ILE A 210 -14.64 -20.34 -13.49
N THR A 211 -14.66 -19.53 -14.53
CA THR A 211 -15.86 -19.12 -15.27
C THR A 211 -15.74 -19.57 -16.71
N SER A 212 -16.83 -20.04 -17.30
CA SER A 212 -16.85 -20.36 -18.74
C SER A 212 -17.28 -19.13 -19.52
N ASP A 213 -16.39 -18.61 -20.36
CA ASP A 213 -16.66 -17.51 -21.28
C ASP A 213 -17.06 -18.10 -22.66
N GLY A 214 -18.28 -18.51 -22.84
CA GLY A 214 -18.77 -18.85 -24.14
C GLY A 214 -19.69 -20.07 -24.24
N CYS A 215 -20.41 -20.16 -25.34
CA CYS A 215 -21.18 -21.33 -25.71
C CYS A 215 -20.25 -22.51 -25.99
N LEU A 216 -20.61 -23.68 -25.44
CA LEU A 216 -20.06 -24.94 -25.91
C LEU A 216 -20.41 -25.09 -27.41
N LEU A 217 -19.43 -24.91 -28.28
CA LEU A 217 -19.61 -25.18 -29.72
C LEU A 217 -19.56 -26.69 -29.90
N TYR A 218 -20.74 -27.31 -29.99
CA TYR A 218 -20.86 -28.68 -30.48
C TYR A 218 -20.80 -28.62 -31.99
N THR A 219 -19.74 -29.07 -32.61
CA THR A 219 -19.76 -29.47 -33.99
C THR A 219 -20.34 -30.87 -34.05
N SER A 220 -21.65 -31.00 -34.08
CA SER A 220 -22.25 -32.25 -34.60
C SER A 220 -21.88 -32.38 -36.06
N PRO A 221 -21.41 -33.54 -36.53
CA PRO A 221 -21.21 -33.75 -37.94
C PRO A 221 -22.51 -33.42 -38.67
N SER A 222 -22.41 -32.54 -39.68
CA SER A 222 -23.56 -32.20 -40.49
C SER A 222 -24.11 -33.47 -41.15
N PRO A 223 -25.44 -33.64 -41.27
CA PRO A 223 -26.01 -34.80 -42.00
C PRO A 223 -25.47 -34.97 -43.40
N ARG A 224 -24.82 -33.97 -44.00
CA ARG A 224 -24.14 -34.05 -45.28
C ARG A 224 -22.79 -34.77 -45.24
N ASP A 225 -22.15 -34.85 -44.08
CA ASP A 225 -20.84 -35.52 -43.91
C ASP A 225 -20.98 -37.03 -43.71
N LEU A 226 -22.23 -37.52 -43.55
CA LEU A 226 -22.55 -38.94 -43.40
C LEU A 226 -22.80 -39.67 -44.74
N TYR A 227 -22.71 -38.96 -45.88
CA TYR A 227 -22.93 -39.54 -47.22
C TYR A 227 -21.73 -39.35 -48.19
N GLN A 228 -20.51 -39.44 -47.66
CA GLN A 228 -19.32 -39.63 -48.51
C GLN A 228 -18.67 -40.98 -48.25
#